data_d33cb619942c925c5e4a5035bb1ddf7a
#
_entry.id   d33cb619942c925c5e4a5035bb1ddf7a
#
_cell.length_a   1.000
_cell.length_b   1.000
_cell.length_c   1.000
_cell.angle_alpha   90.00
_cell.angle_beta   90.00
_cell.angle_gamma   90.00
#
_symmetry.space_group_name_H-M   'P 1'
#
loop_
_entity.id
_entity.type
_entity.pdbx_description
1 polymer ?
#
loop_
_entity_poly.entity_id
_entity_poly.type
_entity_poly.pdbx_seq_one_letter_code
_entity_poly.pdbx_strand_id
1 'polypeptide(L)'
;LGDSVTTDHIPPAGSIPVDGPAGKYLVSRGGDPRDFNSFGSRRGNHEGMMRGTFANIRIKNEMVPGVEGGYTTYNGEQMAIYDAAMKHKADGTPLVVIAGKEYGTGSSRDWAAKGTILLGVRAVIVESFERIHRSNLVGMGVLPVQFKDGETRASLGLTATDSFSIKGLADLKPGQDIEVDVTREDGSTFTFTALCRIDTANEMEYYRNGGILQYVLRNLA
;
A
#
# COMPACT_ATOMS: atom_id res chain seq x y z
N LEU A 1 -10.16 -1.11 0.45
CA LEU A 1 -10.26 -0.66 1.84
C LEU A 1 -11.30 0.46 1.95
N GLY A 2 -11.90 0.66 3.14
CA GLY A 2 -12.88 1.71 3.39
C GLY A 2 -12.29 3.11 3.60
N ASP A 3 -13.11 3.99 4.19
CA ASP A 3 -12.72 5.34 4.60
C ASP A 3 -11.87 5.32 5.87
N SER A 4 -11.16 6.42 6.12
CA SER A 4 -10.42 6.68 7.36
C SER A 4 -9.46 5.55 7.76
N VAL A 5 -8.77 4.94 6.79
CA VAL A 5 -7.67 4.01 7.06
C VAL A 5 -6.49 4.82 7.58
N THR A 6 -6.24 4.72 8.89
CA THR A 6 -5.26 5.54 9.58
C THR A 6 -3.84 4.97 9.49
N THR A 7 -2.85 5.79 9.85
CA THR A 7 -1.47 5.35 10.04
C THR A 7 -1.31 4.37 11.22
N ASP A 8 -2.31 4.17 12.07
CA ASP A 8 -2.34 3.11 13.08
C ASP A 8 -2.84 1.77 12.52
N HIS A 9 -3.50 1.78 11.37
CA HIS A 9 -3.95 0.59 10.67
C HIS A 9 -2.89 0.02 9.71
N ILE A 10 -2.11 0.88 9.06
CA ILE A 10 -1.18 0.49 8.00
C ILE A 10 0.11 -0.12 8.57
N PRO A 11 0.92 0.60 9.39
CA PRO A 11 2.10 0.00 9.99
C PRO A 11 1.72 -0.90 11.17
N PRO A 12 2.50 -1.93 11.45
CA PRO A 12 2.20 -2.80 12.57
C PRO A 12 2.41 -2.11 13.92
N ALA A 13 1.55 -2.42 14.87
CA ALA A 13 1.59 -1.96 16.25
C ALA A 13 1.19 -3.07 17.21
N GLY A 14 1.53 -2.92 18.50
CA GLY A 14 1.19 -3.89 19.54
C GLY A 14 2.03 -5.17 19.49
N SER A 15 1.52 -6.21 20.14
CA SER A 15 2.19 -7.51 20.26
C SER A 15 2.27 -8.23 18.90
N ILE A 16 3.30 -9.05 18.75
CA ILE A 16 3.50 -9.85 17.54
C ILE A 16 2.82 -11.21 17.73
N PRO A 17 1.75 -11.52 16.95
CA PRO A 17 1.10 -12.84 17.02
C PRO A 17 2.06 -13.94 16.57
N VAL A 18 2.12 -15.04 17.35
CA VAL A 18 3.03 -16.17 17.04
C VAL A 18 2.67 -16.82 15.71
N ASP A 19 1.37 -16.98 15.45
CA ASP A 19 0.86 -17.67 14.27
C ASP A 19 0.80 -16.77 13.02
N GLY A 20 1.04 -15.48 13.18
CA GLY A 20 1.08 -14.54 12.07
C GLY A 20 2.40 -14.59 11.28
N PRO A 21 2.45 -13.95 10.09
CA PRO A 21 3.66 -13.95 9.26
C PRO A 21 4.92 -13.44 9.98
N ALA A 22 4.80 -12.42 10.84
CA ALA A 22 5.91 -11.87 11.61
C ALA A 22 6.39 -12.84 12.70
N GLY A 23 5.46 -13.49 13.42
CA GLY A 23 5.80 -14.48 14.46
C GLY A 23 6.51 -15.69 13.86
N LYS A 24 5.97 -16.26 12.79
CA LYS A 24 6.60 -17.36 12.04
C LYS A 24 8.01 -17.02 11.56
N TYR A 25 8.20 -15.79 11.07
CA TYR A 25 9.53 -15.32 10.69
C TYR A 25 10.50 -15.28 11.88
N LEU A 26 10.08 -14.74 13.03
CA LEU A 26 10.94 -14.68 14.21
C LEU A 26 11.31 -16.06 14.72
N VAL A 27 10.36 -17.00 14.77
CA VAL A 27 10.62 -18.42 15.13
C VAL A 27 11.63 -19.04 14.16
N SER A 28 11.48 -18.82 12.86
CA SER A 28 12.42 -19.35 11.84
C SER A 28 13.84 -18.82 11.98
N ARG A 29 14.01 -17.69 12.71
CA ARG A 29 15.31 -17.10 13.04
C ARG A 29 15.80 -17.48 14.45
N GLY A 30 15.15 -18.44 15.11
CA GLY A 30 15.51 -18.89 16.44
C GLY A 30 14.97 -18.05 17.59
N GLY A 31 14.02 -17.14 17.33
CA GLY A 31 13.36 -16.33 18.36
C GLY A 31 12.38 -17.14 19.19
N ASP A 32 12.48 -17.00 20.52
CA ASP A 32 11.47 -17.59 21.43
C ASP A 32 10.20 -16.68 21.41
N PRO A 33 9.00 -17.26 21.26
CA PRO A 33 7.75 -16.49 21.33
C PRO A 33 7.59 -15.62 22.58
N ARG A 34 8.16 -16.06 23.71
CA ARG A 34 8.16 -15.28 24.97
C ARG A 34 8.95 -13.99 24.90
N ASP A 35 9.91 -13.88 23.97
CA ASP A 35 10.80 -12.76 23.76
C ASP A 35 10.42 -11.90 22.57
N PHE A 36 9.29 -12.14 21.90
CA PHE A 36 8.89 -11.38 20.70
C PHE A 36 8.71 -9.90 21.00
N ASN A 37 8.16 -9.58 22.16
CA ASN A 37 7.82 -8.23 22.56
C ASN A 37 6.80 -7.61 21.57
N SER A 38 6.97 -6.37 21.16
CA SER A 38 6.06 -5.66 20.26
C SER A 38 6.73 -5.29 18.95
N PHE A 39 5.92 -4.99 17.94
CA PHE A 39 6.42 -4.42 16.67
C PHE A 39 7.22 -3.13 16.91
N GLY A 40 6.80 -2.30 17.89
CA GLY A 40 7.50 -1.07 18.25
C GLY A 40 8.95 -1.30 18.70
N SER A 41 9.23 -2.38 19.44
CA SER A 41 10.59 -2.75 19.85
C SER A 41 11.41 -3.37 18.71
N ARG A 42 10.76 -3.80 17.63
CA ARG A 42 11.37 -4.43 16.45
C ARG A 42 11.47 -3.52 15.23
N ARG A 43 11.31 -2.21 15.38
CA ARG A 43 11.33 -1.22 14.28
C ARG A 43 12.56 -1.30 13.38
N GLY A 44 13.72 -1.67 13.89
CA GLY A 44 14.94 -1.85 13.12
C GLY A 44 14.94 -3.11 12.23
N ASN A 45 14.03 -4.06 12.49
CA ASN A 45 13.89 -5.27 11.69
C ASN A 45 12.79 -5.07 10.64
N HIS A 46 13.17 -4.61 9.44
CA HIS A 46 12.23 -4.35 8.35
C HIS A 46 11.48 -5.62 7.90
N GLU A 47 12.10 -6.78 7.97
CA GLU A 47 11.50 -8.07 7.63
C GLU A 47 10.34 -8.43 8.58
N GLY A 48 10.52 -8.18 9.90
CA GLY A 48 9.43 -8.33 10.86
C GLY A 48 8.33 -7.30 10.65
N MET A 49 8.72 -6.04 10.45
CA MET A 49 7.78 -4.93 10.28
C MET A 49 6.93 -5.06 9.01
N MET A 50 7.50 -5.42 7.85
CA MET A 50 6.73 -5.57 6.61
C MET A 50 5.68 -6.69 6.72
N ARG A 51 5.94 -7.73 7.50
CA ARG A 51 5.01 -8.83 7.74
C ARG A 51 3.79 -8.46 8.58
N GLY A 52 3.88 -7.35 9.31
CA GLY A 52 2.77 -6.77 10.06
C GLY A 52 2.08 -5.60 9.35
N THR A 53 2.57 -5.18 8.18
CA THR A 53 1.95 -4.08 7.42
C THR A 53 0.57 -4.50 6.92
N PHE A 54 -0.44 -3.65 7.13
CA PHE A 54 -1.87 -3.95 6.93
C PHE A 54 -2.40 -5.14 7.73
N ALA A 55 -1.73 -5.56 8.80
CA ALA A 55 -2.16 -6.69 9.63
C ALA A 55 -2.96 -6.26 10.88
N ASN A 56 -3.35 -4.99 11.00
CA ASN A 56 -4.16 -4.52 12.11
C ASN A 56 -5.51 -5.24 12.12
N ILE A 57 -5.94 -5.69 13.31
CA ILE A 57 -7.19 -6.44 13.50
C ILE A 57 -8.47 -5.66 13.11
N ARG A 58 -8.39 -4.33 13.00
CA ARG A 58 -9.50 -3.45 12.62
C ARG A 58 -9.57 -3.15 11.13
N ILE A 59 -8.60 -3.60 10.33
CA ILE A 59 -8.66 -3.43 8.88
C ILE A 59 -9.82 -4.26 8.34
N LYS A 60 -10.57 -3.64 7.43
CA LYS A 60 -11.62 -4.30 6.64
C LYS A 60 -11.23 -4.21 5.18
N ASN A 61 -10.84 -5.33 4.63
CA ASN A 61 -10.56 -5.44 3.21
C ASN A 61 -11.80 -5.94 2.49
N GLU A 62 -12.35 -5.11 1.61
CA GLU A 62 -13.57 -5.43 0.86
C GLU A 62 -13.39 -6.60 -0.12
N MET A 63 -12.15 -7.01 -0.39
CA MET A 63 -11.86 -8.25 -1.14
C MET A 63 -12.22 -9.53 -0.36
N VAL A 64 -12.37 -9.43 0.96
CA VAL A 64 -12.78 -10.52 1.86
C VAL A 64 -13.94 -10.06 2.75
N PRO A 65 -15.16 -9.90 2.19
CA PRO A 65 -16.30 -9.36 2.91
C PRO A 65 -16.60 -10.16 4.19
N GLY A 66 -16.86 -9.43 5.29
CA GLY A 66 -17.16 -10.05 6.58
C GLY A 66 -15.94 -10.52 7.38
N VAL A 67 -14.74 -10.40 6.84
CA VAL A 67 -13.48 -10.73 7.54
C VAL A 67 -12.83 -9.45 8.03
N GLU A 68 -12.50 -9.38 9.32
CA GLU A 68 -11.70 -8.31 9.91
C GLU A 68 -10.25 -8.76 10.07
N GLY A 69 -9.31 -7.81 9.99
CA GLY A 69 -7.88 -8.07 10.08
C GLY A 69 -7.15 -8.02 8.75
N GLY A 70 -5.88 -8.35 8.78
CA GLY A 70 -4.95 -8.23 7.64
C GLY A 70 -5.06 -9.38 6.64
N TYR A 71 -6.23 -9.60 6.09
CA TYR A 71 -6.50 -10.66 5.11
C TYR A 71 -6.85 -10.11 3.73
N THR A 72 -6.58 -10.90 2.72
CA THR A 72 -6.91 -10.66 1.31
C THR A 72 -7.10 -12.00 0.59
N THR A 73 -7.32 -11.94 -0.71
CA THR A 73 -7.37 -13.14 -1.57
C THR A 73 -6.20 -13.15 -2.56
N TYR A 74 -5.76 -14.36 -2.89
CA TYR A 74 -4.87 -14.64 -4.01
C TYR A 74 -5.42 -15.87 -4.74
N ASN A 75 -5.75 -15.73 -6.01
CA ASN A 75 -6.40 -16.79 -6.83
C ASN A 75 -7.63 -17.42 -6.14
N GLY A 76 -8.46 -16.58 -5.50
CA GLY A 76 -9.66 -17.03 -4.79
C GLY A 76 -9.43 -17.62 -3.39
N GLU A 77 -8.19 -17.83 -2.97
CA GLU A 77 -7.84 -18.33 -1.64
C GLU A 77 -7.59 -17.17 -0.67
N GLN A 78 -8.25 -17.19 0.49
CA GLN A 78 -8.04 -16.21 1.55
C GLN A 78 -6.73 -16.47 2.29
N MET A 79 -5.92 -15.44 2.47
CA MET A 79 -4.67 -15.51 3.22
C MET A 79 -4.28 -14.16 3.84
N ALA A 80 -3.21 -14.13 4.64
CA ALA A 80 -2.66 -12.88 5.14
C ALA A 80 -2.17 -11.99 3.98
N ILE A 81 -2.35 -10.67 4.13
CA ILE A 81 -1.94 -9.68 3.10
C ILE A 81 -0.45 -9.84 2.75
N TYR A 82 0.41 -10.07 3.75
CA TYR A 82 1.83 -10.32 3.50
C TYR A 82 2.07 -11.54 2.60
N ASP A 83 1.42 -12.65 2.88
CA ASP A 83 1.62 -13.91 2.13
C ASP A 83 1.15 -13.76 0.67
N ALA A 84 -0.01 -13.12 0.46
CA ALA A 84 -0.50 -12.80 -0.88
C ALA A 84 0.44 -11.85 -1.63
N ALA A 85 0.94 -10.81 -0.95
CA ALA A 85 1.89 -9.86 -1.52
C ALA A 85 3.19 -10.55 -1.97
N MET A 86 3.69 -11.52 -1.21
CA MET A 86 4.89 -12.27 -1.58
C MET A 86 4.64 -13.20 -2.77
N LYS A 87 3.45 -13.79 -2.91
CA LYS A 87 3.06 -14.58 -4.09
C LYS A 87 3.02 -13.68 -5.33
N HIS A 88 2.32 -12.54 -5.29
CA HIS A 88 2.31 -11.57 -6.39
C HIS A 88 3.72 -11.06 -6.76
N LYS A 89 4.57 -10.85 -5.77
CA LYS A 89 5.96 -10.46 -6.02
C LYS A 89 6.74 -11.55 -6.74
N ALA A 90 6.52 -12.82 -6.41
CA ALA A 90 7.12 -13.96 -7.11
C ALA A 90 6.62 -14.06 -8.56
N ASP A 91 5.35 -13.72 -8.82
CA ASP A 91 4.74 -13.67 -10.15
C ASP A 91 5.18 -12.43 -10.96
N GLY A 92 5.93 -11.50 -10.35
CA GLY A 92 6.30 -10.24 -10.98
C GLY A 92 5.16 -9.23 -11.10
N THR A 93 4.04 -9.42 -10.39
CA THR A 93 2.85 -8.58 -10.46
C THR A 93 2.92 -7.47 -9.41
N PRO A 94 3.00 -6.19 -9.80
CA PRO A 94 2.91 -5.08 -8.86
C PRO A 94 1.50 -4.94 -8.31
N LEU A 95 1.39 -4.38 -7.11
CA LEU A 95 0.12 -4.22 -6.40
C LEU A 95 -0.35 -2.77 -6.37
N VAL A 96 -1.65 -2.61 -6.20
CA VAL A 96 -2.32 -1.33 -5.93
C VAL A 96 -3.16 -1.44 -4.66
N VAL A 97 -3.22 -0.35 -3.89
CA VAL A 97 -4.18 -0.19 -2.78
C VAL A 97 -5.26 0.76 -3.25
N ILE A 98 -6.52 0.37 -3.08
CA ILE A 98 -7.68 1.22 -3.33
C ILE A 98 -8.40 1.45 -2.00
N ALA A 99 -8.68 2.73 -1.67
CA ALA A 99 -9.34 3.08 -0.43
C ALA A 99 -10.29 4.29 -0.62
N GLY A 100 -10.98 4.65 0.43
CA GLY A 100 -11.92 5.76 0.45
C GLY A 100 -11.29 7.09 0.87
N LYS A 101 -12.03 7.83 1.71
CA LYS A 101 -11.65 9.16 2.19
C LYS A 101 -10.62 9.13 3.31
N GLU A 102 -9.85 10.22 3.42
CA GLU A 102 -8.92 10.49 4.53
C GLU A 102 -7.88 9.39 4.75
N TYR A 103 -7.38 8.79 3.66
CA TYR A 103 -6.39 7.74 3.75
C TYR A 103 -5.07 8.23 4.35
N GLY A 104 -4.62 7.55 5.40
CA GLY A 104 -3.37 7.86 6.10
C GLY A 104 -3.49 8.89 7.22
N THR A 105 -4.71 9.21 7.70
CA THR A 105 -4.91 10.07 8.87
C THR A 105 -4.24 9.49 10.12
N GLY A 106 -3.93 10.35 11.09
CA GLY A 106 -3.31 9.98 12.36
C GLY A 106 -1.87 10.46 12.49
N SER A 107 -1.06 9.76 13.28
CA SER A 107 0.33 10.14 13.52
C SER A 107 1.17 10.06 12.25
N SER A 108 2.08 11.01 12.06
CA SER A 108 3.03 10.97 10.95
C SER A 108 3.98 9.77 11.11
N ARG A 109 3.83 8.77 10.24
CA ARG A 109 4.63 7.54 10.24
C ARG A 109 5.06 7.20 8.82
N ASP A 110 6.33 7.36 8.52
CA ASP A 110 6.95 6.95 7.26
C ASP A 110 6.84 5.43 7.03
N TRP A 111 6.82 4.63 8.09
CA TRP A 111 6.59 3.18 8.00
C TRP A 111 5.28 2.81 7.31
N ALA A 112 4.25 3.62 7.40
CA ALA A 112 3.01 3.38 6.65
C ALA A 112 3.26 3.36 5.13
N ALA A 113 4.11 4.24 4.62
CA ALA A 113 4.50 4.26 3.21
C ALA A 113 5.61 3.23 2.90
N LYS A 114 6.58 3.05 3.81
CA LYS A 114 7.67 2.09 3.64
C LYS A 114 7.17 0.64 3.62
N GLY A 115 6.28 0.26 4.54
CA GLY A 115 5.66 -1.07 4.52
C GLY A 115 4.86 -1.30 3.23
N THR A 116 4.14 -0.29 2.77
CA THR A 116 3.38 -0.33 1.53
C THR A 116 4.28 -0.66 0.32
N ILE A 117 5.38 0.06 0.12
CA ILE A 117 6.29 -0.23 -1.01
C ILE A 117 7.01 -1.58 -0.86
N LEU A 118 7.36 -2.00 0.36
CA LEU A 118 8.01 -3.29 0.61
C LEU A 118 7.11 -4.48 0.26
N LEU A 119 5.80 -4.34 0.42
CA LEU A 119 4.81 -5.33 -0.03
C LEU A 119 4.62 -5.38 -1.55
N GLY A 120 5.27 -4.50 -2.31
CA GLY A 120 5.16 -4.45 -3.77
C GLY A 120 4.05 -3.53 -4.30
N VAL A 121 3.41 -2.74 -3.43
CA VAL A 121 2.42 -1.73 -3.84
C VAL A 121 3.13 -0.58 -4.55
N ARG A 122 2.70 -0.27 -5.77
CA ARG A 122 3.28 0.80 -6.61
C ARG A 122 2.41 2.03 -6.69
N ALA A 123 1.11 1.89 -6.48
CA ALA A 123 0.18 3.01 -6.46
C ALA A 123 -0.85 2.84 -5.36
N VAL A 124 -1.35 3.95 -4.86
CA VAL A 124 -2.46 4.02 -3.91
C VAL A 124 -3.51 4.96 -4.51
N ILE A 125 -4.72 4.44 -4.77
CA ILE A 125 -5.83 5.16 -5.41
C ILE A 125 -6.93 5.38 -4.38
N VAL A 126 -7.25 6.62 -4.06
CA VAL A 126 -8.19 6.95 -2.97
C VAL A 126 -9.10 8.13 -3.33
N GLU A 127 -10.14 8.33 -2.53
CA GLU A 127 -11.00 9.50 -2.64
C GLU A 127 -10.33 10.78 -2.07
N SER A 128 -9.57 10.64 -0.98
CA SER A 128 -8.72 11.72 -0.47
C SER A 128 -7.59 11.20 0.43
N PHE A 129 -6.48 11.93 0.47
CA PHE A 129 -5.32 11.64 1.30
C PHE A 129 -5.23 12.57 2.50
N GLU A 130 -4.69 12.06 3.59
CA GLU A 130 -4.03 12.89 4.58
C GLU A 130 -2.71 13.41 3.99
N ARG A 131 -2.44 14.71 4.17
CA ARG A 131 -1.36 15.44 3.49
C ARG A 131 0.03 14.83 3.75
N ILE A 132 0.34 14.51 5.00
CA ILE A 132 1.67 14.01 5.37
C ILE A 132 1.87 12.60 4.83
N HIS A 133 0.85 11.75 4.93
CA HIS A 133 0.93 10.38 4.40
C HIS A 133 1.09 10.36 2.87
N ARG A 134 0.38 11.24 2.15
CA ARG A 134 0.56 11.43 0.71
C ARG A 134 2.03 11.75 0.37
N SER A 135 2.64 12.72 1.10
CA SER A 135 4.05 13.07 0.89
C SER A 135 4.99 11.90 1.23
N ASN A 136 4.69 11.13 2.27
CA ASN A 136 5.47 9.94 2.63
C ASN A 136 5.40 8.86 1.55
N LEU A 137 4.24 8.66 0.91
CA LEU A 137 4.12 7.73 -0.23
C LEU A 137 5.06 8.12 -1.36
N VAL A 138 5.06 9.40 -1.76
CA VAL A 138 5.99 9.93 -2.79
C VAL A 138 7.44 9.74 -2.35
N GLY A 139 7.76 10.06 -1.10
CA GLY A 139 9.10 9.90 -0.53
C GLY A 139 9.61 8.46 -0.52
N MET A 140 8.71 7.48 -0.56
CA MET A 140 9.03 6.05 -0.65
C MET A 140 8.89 5.48 -2.07
N GLY A 141 8.55 6.31 -3.08
CA GLY A 141 8.41 5.88 -4.47
C GLY A 141 7.09 5.19 -4.79
N VAL A 142 6.05 5.44 -3.99
CA VAL A 142 4.68 4.99 -4.26
C VAL A 142 3.88 6.13 -4.89
N LEU A 143 3.19 5.86 -5.99
CA LEU A 143 2.37 6.85 -6.69
C LEU A 143 1.05 7.10 -5.95
N PRO A 144 0.81 8.31 -5.41
CA PRO A 144 -0.50 8.66 -4.87
C PRO A 144 -1.41 9.13 -6.01
N VAL A 145 -2.60 8.54 -6.08
CA VAL A 145 -3.62 8.80 -7.11
C VAL A 145 -4.94 9.09 -6.43
N GLN A 146 -5.65 10.09 -6.88
CA GLN A 146 -6.94 10.48 -6.32
C GLN A 146 -8.03 10.36 -7.36
N PHE A 147 -9.15 9.74 -6.99
CA PHE A 147 -10.35 9.75 -7.82
C PHE A 147 -10.81 11.19 -8.09
N LYS A 148 -11.42 11.43 -9.25
CA LYS A 148 -12.08 12.70 -9.55
C LYS A 148 -13.29 12.93 -8.65
N ASP A 149 -13.69 14.19 -8.51
CA ASP A 149 -14.83 14.56 -7.67
C ASP A 149 -16.10 13.80 -8.07
N GLY A 150 -16.69 13.16 -7.08
CA GLY A 150 -17.87 12.32 -7.25
C GLY A 150 -17.60 10.89 -7.69
N GLU A 151 -16.38 10.53 -8.03
CA GLU A 151 -15.99 9.15 -8.33
C GLU A 151 -15.46 8.44 -7.09
N THR A 152 -15.86 7.20 -6.95
CA THR A 152 -15.43 6.31 -5.86
C THR A 152 -15.19 4.92 -6.43
N ARG A 153 -14.51 4.05 -5.67
CA ARG A 153 -14.40 2.64 -6.06
C ARG A 153 -15.77 1.97 -6.31
N ALA A 154 -16.79 2.38 -5.53
CA ALA A 154 -18.13 1.84 -5.67
C ALA A 154 -18.85 2.39 -6.90
N SER A 155 -18.76 3.71 -7.18
CA SER A 155 -19.40 4.30 -8.38
C SER A 155 -18.80 3.78 -9.69
N LEU A 156 -17.48 3.47 -9.69
CA LEU A 156 -16.80 2.84 -10.83
C LEU A 156 -16.99 1.33 -10.87
N GLY A 157 -17.64 0.75 -9.87
CA GLY A 157 -17.90 -0.69 -9.79
C GLY A 157 -16.61 -1.52 -9.77
N LEU A 158 -15.54 -1.02 -9.09
CA LEU A 158 -14.29 -1.76 -8.97
C LEU A 158 -14.46 -3.01 -8.12
N THR A 159 -13.84 -4.09 -8.54
CA THR A 159 -13.93 -5.41 -7.89
C THR A 159 -12.57 -5.92 -7.43
N ALA A 160 -12.59 -6.97 -6.62
CA ALA A 160 -11.39 -7.59 -6.07
C ALA A 160 -10.49 -8.25 -7.13
N THR A 161 -11.05 -8.60 -8.28
CA THR A 161 -10.36 -9.34 -9.36
C THR A 161 -9.89 -8.43 -10.50
N ASP A 162 -10.19 -7.13 -10.42
CA ASP A 162 -9.80 -6.17 -11.45
C ASP A 162 -8.27 -5.98 -11.50
N SER A 163 -7.75 -5.87 -12.70
CA SER A 163 -6.36 -5.48 -12.96
C SER A 163 -6.29 -4.03 -13.41
N PHE A 164 -5.24 -3.32 -13.00
CA PHE A 164 -5.08 -1.90 -13.23
C PHE A 164 -3.83 -1.59 -14.04
N SER A 165 -3.94 -0.74 -15.06
CA SER A 165 -2.81 -0.21 -15.82
C SER A 165 -2.85 1.31 -15.82
N ILE A 166 -1.86 1.93 -15.18
CA ILE A 166 -1.74 3.39 -15.09
C ILE A 166 -0.85 3.87 -16.25
N LYS A 167 -1.39 4.74 -17.09
CA LYS A 167 -0.73 5.23 -18.30
C LYS A 167 0.08 6.50 -18.06
N GLY A 168 1.01 6.79 -18.97
CA GLY A 168 1.69 8.09 -19.05
C GLY A 168 2.72 8.35 -17.95
N LEU A 169 3.20 7.32 -17.25
CA LEU A 169 4.12 7.49 -16.11
C LEU A 169 5.51 8.03 -16.52
N ALA A 170 5.95 7.81 -17.76
CA ALA A 170 7.26 8.27 -18.23
C ALA A 170 7.37 9.81 -18.26
N ASP A 171 6.31 10.47 -18.70
CA ASP A 171 6.24 11.92 -18.86
C ASP A 171 5.34 12.60 -17.82
N LEU A 172 5.12 11.93 -16.68
CA LEU A 172 4.25 12.38 -15.61
C LEU A 172 4.68 13.77 -15.07
N LYS A 173 3.70 14.66 -14.92
CA LYS A 173 3.88 16.00 -14.35
C LYS A 173 3.12 16.15 -13.03
N PRO A 174 3.57 17.03 -12.13
CA PRO A 174 2.85 17.31 -10.89
C PRO A 174 1.40 17.73 -11.15
N GLY A 175 0.46 17.15 -10.39
CA GLY A 175 -0.95 17.49 -10.47
C GLY A 175 -1.65 17.13 -11.79
N GLN A 176 -1.04 16.27 -12.61
CA GLN A 176 -1.59 15.88 -13.91
C GLN A 176 -2.74 14.88 -13.75
N ASP A 177 -3.71 14.99 -14.65
CA ASP A 177 -4.69 13.95 -14.88
C ASP A 177 -4.03 12.73 -15.55
N ILE A 178 -4.33 11.56 -15.07
CA ILE A 178 -3.81 10.28 -15.57
C ILE A 178 -4.95 9.34 -15.90
N GLU A 179 -4.75 8.51 -16.90
CA GLU A 179 -5.69 7.45 -17.25
C GLU A 179 -5.32 6.15 -16.56
N VAL A 180 -6.33 5.50 -16.00
CA VAL A 180 -6.24 4.19 -15.39
C VAL A 180 -7.15 3.24 -16.13
N ASP A 181 -6.56 2.30 -16.85
CA ASP A 181 -7.30 1.22 -17.48
C ASP A 181 -7.59 0.12 -16.45
N VAL A 182 -8.82 -0.34 -16.45
CA VAL A 182 -9.28 -1.46 -15.63
C VAL A 182 -9.62 -2.61 -16.55
N THR A 183 -9.06 -3.78 -16.27
CA THR A 183 -9.41 -5.03 -16.94
C THR A 183 -10.09 -5.93 -15.93
N ARG A 184 -11.32 -6.34 -16.24
CA ARG A 184 -12.10 -7.24 -15.39
C ARG A 184 -11.75 -8.69 -15.65
N GLU A 185 -12.18 -9.57 -14.77
CA GLU A 185 -11.99 -11.02 -14.88
C GLU A 185 -12.59 -11.61 -16.17
N ASP A 186 -13.70 -11.07 -16.65
CA ASP A 186 -14.34 -11.48 -17.90
C ASP A 186 -13.64 -10.94 -19.18
N GLY A 187 -12.54 -10.21 -19.01
CA GLY A 187 -11.77 -9.59 -20.08
C GLY A 187 -12.34 -8.25 -20.58
N SER A 188 -13.47 -7.79 -20.07
CA SER A 188 -13.97 -6.45 -20.38
C SER A 188 -13.06 -5.36 -19.80
N THR A 189 -12.98 -4.23 -20.48
CA THR A 189 -12.11 -3.12 -20.08
C THR A 189 -12.87 -1.81 -20.07
N PHE A 190 -12.48 -0.94 -19.14
CA PHE A 190 -12.87 0.48 -19.16
C PHE A 190 -11.73 1.35 -18.64
N THR A 191 -11.82 2.63 -18.89
CA THR A 191 -10.82 3.61 -18.44
C THR A 191 -11.50 4.67 -17.60
N PHE A 192 -10.88 5.06 -16.49
CA PHE A 192 -11.27 6.25 -15.75
C PHE A 192 -10.09 7.23 -15.62
N THR A 193 -10.42 8.51 -15.44
CA THR A 193 -9.43 9.55 -15.23
C THR A 193 -9.26 9.81 -13.74
N ALA A 194 -8.02 9.87 -13.27
CA ALA A 194 -7.68 10.17 -11.89
C ALA A 194 -6.64 11.27 -11.81
N LEU A 195 -6.47 11.87 -10.63
CA LEU A 195 -5.50 12.95 -10.40
C LEU A 195 -4.22 12.36 -9.80
N CYS A 196 -3.08 12.62 -10.43
CA CYS A 196 -1.78 12.40 -9.82
C CYS A 196 -1.57 13.35 -8.65
N ARG A 197 -1.32 12.83 -7.46
CA ARG A 197 -1.12 13.62 -6.25
C ARG A 197 0.36 13.74 -5.87
N ILE A 198 1.23 13.77 -6.87
CA ILE A 198 2.57 14.38 -6.76
C ILE A 198 2.37 15.85 -7.04
N ASP A 199 2.52 16.71 -6.03
CA ASP A 199 2.03 18.09 -6.09
C ASP A 199 3.14 19.09 -6.48
N THR A 200 4.41 18.69 -6.39
CA THR A 200 5.56 19.58 -6.69
C THR A 200 6.61 18.93 -7.59
N ALA A 201 7.42 19.78 -8.25
CA ALA A 201 8.54 19.30 -9.07
C ALA A 201 9.58 18.51 -8.27
N ASN A 202 9.89 18.91 -7.02
CA ASN A 202 10.82 18.18 -6.16
C ASN A 202 10.28 16.80 -5.79
N GLU A 203 9.00 16.69 -5.47
CA GLU A 203 8.37 15.39 -5.21
C GLU A 203 8.43 14.48 -6.45
N MET A 204 8.29 15.06 -7.65
CA MET A 204 8.42 14.31 -8.90
C MET A 204 9.83 13.72 -9.06
N GLU A 205 10.87 14.48 -8.70
CA GLU A 205 12.23 13.97 -8.70
C GLU A 205 12.43 12.83 -7.69
N TYR A 206 11.85 12.92 -6.50
CA TYR A 206 11.88 11.84 -5.53
C TYR A 206 11.21 10.57 -6.08
N TYR A 207 10.02 10.72 -6.67
CA TYR A 207 9.30 9.60 -7.25
C TYR A 207 10.06 8.94 -8.41
N ARG A 208 10.57 9.72 -9.36
CA ARG A 208 11.36 9.23 -10.51
C ARG A 208 12.61 8.46 -10.09
N ASN A 209 13.19 8.84 -8.97
CA ASN A 209 14.36 8.16 -8.41
C ASN A 209 14.01 6.92 -7.56
N GLY A 210 12.71 6.62 -7.37
CA GLY A 210 12.25 5.50 -6.53
C GLY A 210 12.23 5.82 -5.04
N GLY A 211 12.28 7.11 -4.67
CA GLY A 211 12.20 7.63 -3.32
C GLY A 211 13.27 8.68 -2.99
N ILE A 212 13.05 9.38 -1.91
CA ILE A 212 13.90 10.50 -1.49
C ILE A 212 15.35 10.05 -1.16
N LEU A 213 15.51 8.89 -0.53
CA LEU A 213 16.84 8.38 -0.17
C LEU A 213 17.67 8.06 -1.43
N GLN A 214 17.06 7.42 -2.42
CA GLN A 214 17.70 7.11 -3.70
C GLN A 214 18.06 8.39 -4.45
N TYR A 215 17.17 9.38 -4.45
CA TYR A 215 17.44 10.69 -5.04
C TYR A 215 18.65 11.36 -4.38
N VAL A 216 18.69 11.42 -3.04
CA VAL A 216 19.81 12.04 -2.30
C VAL A 216 21.12 11.29 -2.57
N LEU A 217 21.12 9.96 -2.52
CA LEU A 217 22.33 9.16 -2.77
C LEU A 217 22.89 9.39 -4.17
N ARG A 218 22.03 9.46 -5.21
CA ARG A 218 22.49 9.74 -6.58
C ARG A 218 23.04 11.14 -6.76
N ASN A 219 22.57 12.12 -5.98
CA ASN A 219 23.10 13.48 -6.03
C ASN A 219 24.39 13.67 -5.21
N LEU A 220 24.73 12.72 -4.35
CA LEU A 220 25.98 12.72 -3.57
C LEU A 220 27.10 11.90 -4.23
N ALA A 221 26.77 11.05 -5.20
CA ALA A 221 27.69 10.20 -5.93
C ALA A 221 28.23 10.93 -7.17
#